data_fb845e13999bbdf7bd78930193f56c93
#
_entry.id   fb845e13999bbdf7bd78930193f56c93
#
_cell.length_a   1.000
_cell.length_b   1.000
_cell.length_c   1.000
_cell.angle_alpha   90.00
_cell.angle_beta   90.00
_cell.angle_gamma   90.00
#
_symmetry.space_group_name_H-M   'P 1'
#
loop_
_entity.id
_entity.type
_entity.pdbx_description
1 polymer ?
#
loop_
_entity_poly.entity_id
_entity_poly.type
_entity_poly.pdbx_seq_one_letter_code
_entity_poly.pdbx_strand_id
1 'polypeptide(L)'
;HRQRQRAIVALCCGVAAALMLPAGLVVGYNSVLNSGNGTNVNNVKTLTIPSTPVALLATVNSSNEVTSINVIALSGSSLGGTIISLPAKSMAEVAEDEDARRVSDSYTGGDASAFVADVEGLLDVSISTVGILKRADLIELFDPIGPAEILLDSDVRNTEPDGAQRTVAKIGRATVETATLVDVLLARRTDQVEADRFNHQKSVLTAIANTVGLGLKLEPAVSTAESPTDFKSVFQRLISGPIQVWQFAASAVPAGDL
;
A
#
# COMPACT_ATOMS: atom_id res chain seq x y z
N HIS A 1 -51.28 13.55 64.63
CA HIS A 1 -50.06 12.79 64.97
C HIS A 1 -49.45 12.07 63.75
N ARG A 2 -50.25 11.38 62.90
CA ARG A 2 -49.83 10.58 61.75
C ARG A 2 -49.19 11.44 60.62
N GLN A 3 -49.62 12.68 60.42
CA GLN A 3 -49.04 13.56 59.39
C GLN A 3 -47.63 14.04 59.75
N ARG A 4 -47.38 14.37 61.01
CA ARG A 4 -46.04 14.75 61.51
C ARG A 4 -45.03 13.60 61.39
N GLN A 5 -45.45 12.38 61.68
CA GLN A 5 -44.59 11.22 61.54
C GLN A 5 -44.21 10.96 60.06
N ARG A 6 -45.16 11.13 59.11
CA ARG A 6 -44.88 10.99 57.68
C ARG A 6 -43.91 12.04 57.18
N ALA A 7 -44.06 13.29 57.67
CA ALA A 7 -43.14 14.38 57.29
C ALA A 7 -41.72 14.15 57.82
N ILE A 8 -41.57 13.64 59.01
CA ILE A 8 -40.26 13.32 59.63
C ILE A 8 -39.60 12.16 58.89
N VAL A 9 -40.34 11.14 58.54
CA VAL A 9 -39.81 9.97 57.76
C VAL A 9 -39.38 10.43 56.37
N ALA A 10 -40.19 11.24 55.68
CA ALA A 10 -39.83 11.76 54.37
C ALA A 10 -38.56 12.65 54.40
N LEU A 11 -38.44 13.50 55.46
CA LEU A 11 -37.24 14.32 55.66
C LEU A 11 -36.00 13.44 55.93
N CYS A 12 -36.11 12.45 56.80
CA CYS A 12 -34.99 11.55 57.08
C CYS A 12 -34.56 10.75 55.84
N CYS A 13 -35.50 10.25 55.01
CA CYS A 13 -35.21 9.54 53.76
C CYS A 13 -34.55 10.48 52.73
N GLY A 14 -35.01 11.75 52.67
CA GLY A 14 -34.43 12.75 51.76
C GLY A 14 -32.97 13.10 52.13
N VAL A 15 -32.71 13.29 53.42
CA VAL A 15 -31.37 13.56 53.93
C VAL A 15 -30.45 12.36 53.74
N ALA A 16 -30.95 11.15 54.00
CA ALA A 16 -30.18 9.93 53.81
C ALA A 16 -29.83 9.72 52.31
N ALA A 17 -30.76 9.96 51.38
CA ALA A 17 -30.51 9.91 49.94
C ALA A 17 -29.51 10.96 49.49
N ALA A 18 -29.62 12.19 50.00
CA ALA A 18 -28.71 13.29 49.66
C ALA A 18 -27.26 13.07 50.12
N LEU A 19 -27.08 12.31 51.22
CA LEU A 19 -25.75 11.95 51.73
C LEU A 19 -25.19 10.68 51.06
N MET A 20 -26.05 9.71 50.69
CA MET A 20 -25.59 8.50 50.05
C MET A 20 -25.20 8.67 48.60
N LEU A 21 -25.85 9.57 47.86
CA LEU A 21 -25.52 9.83 46.47
C LEU A 21 -24.07 10.32 46.23
N PRO A 22 -23.58 11.35 46.92
CA PRO A 22 -22.19 11.77 46.80
C PRO A 22 -21.19 10.70 47.27
N ALA A 23 -21.52 10.00 48.40
CA ALA A 23 -20.65 8.93 48.88
C ALA A 23 -20.59 7.75 47.94
N GLY A 24 -21.71 7.36 47.33
CA GLY A 24 -21.76 6.32 46.30
C GLY A 24 -20.99 6.69 45.03
N LEU A 25 -21.05 7.96 44.63
CA LEU A 25 -20.26 8.47 43.49
C LEU A 25 -18.74 8.45 43.75
N VAL A 26 -18.32 8.86 44.96
CA VAL A 26 -16.90 8.83 45.34
C VAL A 26 -16.37 7.41 45.45
N VAL A 27 -17.13 6.51 46.04
CA VAL A 27 -16.76 5.10 46.16
C VAL A 27 -16.77 4.42 44.78
N GLY A 28 -17.78 4.69 43.96
CA GLY A 28 -17.88 4.17 42.61
C GLY A 28 -16.71 4.67 41.73
N TYR A 29 -16.41 5.97 41.79
CA TYR A 29 -15.28 6.57 41.09
C TYR A 29 -13.94 5.97 41.54
N ASN A 30 -13.68 5.87 42.83
CA ASN A 30 -12.47 5.23 43.33
C ASN A 30 -12.42 3.72 43.02
N SER A 31 -13.55 3.02 43.04
CA SER A 31 -13.60 1.61 42.66
C SER A 31 -13.28 1.39 41.18
N VAL A 32 -13.75 2.27 40.30
CA VAL A 32 -13.41 2.24 38.85
C VAL A 32 -11.96 2.56 38.63
N LEU A 33 -11.44 3.59 39.28
CA LEU A 33 -10.02 4.02 39.14
C LEU A 33 -9.03 2.99 39.73
N ASN A 34 -9.42 2.29 40.81
CA ASN A 34 -8.59 1.29 41.49
C ASN A 34 -9.00 -0.16 41.15
N SER A 35 -9.95 -0.37 40.23
CA SER A 35 -10.25 -1.72 39.75
C SER A 35 -9.01 -2.27 39.07
N GLY A 36 -8.53 -3.42 39.51
CA GLY A 36 -7.38 -4.10 38.92
C GLY A 36 -7.55 -4.48 37.42
N ASN A 37 -8.75 -4.22 36.86
CA ASN A 37 -9.06 -4.28 35.42
C ASN A 37 -8.91 -2.90 34.74
N GLY A 38 -8.71 -1.82 35.47
CA GLY A 38 -8.32 -0.54 34.91
C GLY A 38 -6.81 -0.58 34.60
N THR A 39 -6.45 -0.59 33.35
CA THR A 39 -5.06 -0.48 32.91
C THR A 39 -4.53 0.83 33.43
N ASN A 40 -3.52 0.80 34.29
CA ASN A 40 -2.85 1.97 34.79
C ASN A 40 -2.29 2.74 33.59
N VAL A 41 -2.84 3.90 33.28
CA VAL A 41 -2.46 4.70 32.08
C VAL A 41 -0.96 5.03 32.08
N ASN A 42 -0.31 5.01 33.25
CA ASN A 42 1.12 5.20 33.40
C ASN A 42 1.96 3.94 33.11
N ASN A 43 1.36 2.76 32.96
CA ASN A 43 1.97 1.51 32.54
C ASN A 43 1.39 1.03 31.22
N VAL A 44 1.03 1.96 30.33
CA VAL A 44 0.75 1.61 28.94
C VAL A 44 2.03 0.98 28.41
N LYS A 45 2.07 -0.36 28.35
CA LYS A 45 2.90 -1.01 27.36
C LYS A 45 2.54 -0.32 26.07
N THR A 46 3.44 0.52 25.58
CA THR A 46 3.32 1.09 24.24
C THR A 46 3.11 -0.11 23.35
N LEU A 47 1.89 -0.33 22.89
CA LEU A 47 1.65 -1.30 21.84
C LEU A 47 2.44 -0.75 20.67
N THR A 48 3.64 -1.25 20.49
CA THR A 48 4.39 -1.01 19.29
C THR A 48 3.59 -1.72 18.20
N ILE A 49 2.73 -0.97 17.53
CA ILE A 49 2.11 -1.44 16.29
C ILE A 49 3.28 -1.64 15.34
N PRO A 50 3.59 -2.87 14.92
CA PRO A 50 4.66 -3.09 13.98
C PRO A 50 4.37 -2.22 12.75
N SER A 51 5.22 -1.25 12.45
CA SER A 51 5.09 -0.49 11.22
C SER A 51 5.23 -1.48 10.07
N THR A 52 4.22 -1.55 9.23
CA THR A 52 4.30 -2.30 7.97
C THR A 52 5.30 -1.57 7.07
N PRO A 53 6.45 -2.17 6.72
CA PRO A 53 7.37 -1.52 5.81
C PRO A 53 6.70 -1.34 4.45
N VAL A 54 6.66 -0.11 3.97
CA VAL A 54 6.10 0.25 2.66
C VAL A 54 7.23 0.69 1.75
N ALA A 55 7.25 0.15 0.54
CA ALA A 55 8.22 0.52 -0.48
C ALA A 55 7.51 0.93 -1.78
N LEU A 56 8.14 1.82 -2.53
CA LEU A 56 7.71 2.26 -3.85
C LEU A 56 8.58 1.61 -4.92
N LEU A 57 7.94 0.90 -5.84
CA LEU A 57 8.54 0.42 -7.09
C LEU A 57 8.02 1.25 -8.25
N ALA A 58 8.84 2.11 -8.79
CA ALA A 58 8.56 2.79 -10.05
C ALA A 58 9.44 2.24 -11.17
N THR A 59 8.86 2.11 -12.35
CA THR A 59 9.61 1.75 -13.54
C THR A 59 9.74 2.95 -14.46
N VAL A 60 10.91 3.10 -15.05
CA VAL A 60 11.18 4.20 -15.99
C VAL A 60 11.65 3.66 -17.34
N ASN A 61 11.26 4.37 -18.42
CA ASN A 61 11.71 4.08 -19.76
C ASN A 61 13.12 4.66 -20.02
N SER A 62 13.61 4.52 -21.24
CA SER A 62 14.91 5.06 -21.67
C SER A 62 15.01 6.60 -21.59
N SER A 63 13.87 7.30 -21.62
CA SER A 63 13.78 8.74 -21.47
C SER A 63 13.65 9.20 -20.01
N ASN A 64 13.75 8.28 -19.05
CA ASN A 64 13.51 8.49 -17.61
C ASN A 64 12.07 8.93 -17.28
N GLU A 65 11.09 8.62 -18.13
CA GLU A 65 9.68 8.85 -17.82
C GLU A 65 9.13 7.65 -17.00
N VAL A 66 8.38 7.96 -15.95
CA VAL A 66 7.72 6.91 -15.14
C VAL A 66 6.68 6.19 -15.97
N THR A 67 6.80 4.88 -16.01
CA THR A 67 5.92 4.00 -16.80
C THR A 67 5.01 3.14 -15.95
N SER A 68 5.37 2.76 -14.75
CA SER A 68 4.47 2.13 -13.78
C SER A 68 4.78 2.58 -12.37
N ILE A 69 3.77 2.53 -11.51
CA ILE A 69 3.86 2.87 -10.10
C ILE A 69 3.24 1.74 -9.30
N ASN A 70 4.02 1.14 -8.42
CA ASN A 70 3.56 0.07 -7.57
C ASN A 70 4.01 0.32 -6.13
N VAL A 71 3.10 0.23 -5.19
CA VAL A 71 3.40 0.32 -3.76
C VAL A 71 3.40 -1.09 -3.20
N ILE A 72 4.45 -1.45 -2.49
CA ILE A 72 4.65 -2.74 -1.86
C ILE A 72 4.50 -2.55 -0.36
N ALA A 73 3.47 -3.16 0.23
CA ALA A 73 3.29 -3.23 1.66
C ALA A 73 3.67 -4.64 2.14
N LEU A 74 4.77 -4.76 2.89
CA LEU A 74 5.23 -6.04 3.41
C LEU A 74 4.32 -6.50 4.57
N SER A 75 4.18 -7.79 4.72
CA SER A 75 3.56 -8.34 5.92
C SER A 75 4.40 -8.01 7.16
N GLY A 76 3.79 -7.46 8.22
CA GLY A 76 4.52 -7.00 9.41
C GLY A 76 5.21 -8.12 10.19
N SER A 77 4.60 -9.31 10.25
CA SER A 77 5.08 -10.44 11.08
C SER A 77 5.47 -11.68 10.28
N SER A 78 5.27 -11.68 8.96
CA SER A 78 5.53 -12.83 8.08
C SER A 78 6.23 -12.41 6.80
N LEU A 79 6.61 -13.38 5.98
CA LEU A 79 7.09 -13.14 4.62
C LEU A 79 5.92 -12.86 3.69
N GLY A 80 6.19 -12.21 2.57
CA GLY A 80 5.18 -11.82 1.59
C GLY A 80 4.60 -10.43 1.83
N GLY A 81 3.49 -10.15 1.18
CA GLY A 81 2.85 -8.84 1.29
C GLY A 81 1.85 -8.54 0.20
N THR A 82 1.61 -7.26 -0.03
CA THR A 82 0.65 -6.77 -1.02
C THR A 82 1.35 -5.83 -1.99
N ILE A 83 1.05 -5.97 -3.27
CA ILE A 83 1.42 -5.01 -4.32
C ILE A 83 0.17 -4.25 -4.71
N ILE A 84 0.23 -2.92 -4.65
CA ILE A 84 -0.84 -2.02 -5.06
C ILE A 84 -0.35 -1.22 -6.26
N SER A 85 -0.95 -1.45 -7.43
CA SER A 85 -0.63 -0.68 -8.63
C SER A 85 -1.44 0.59 -8.71
N LEU A 86 -0.78 1.70 -9.06
CA LEU A 86 -1.40 2.98 -9.35
C LEU A 86 -1.25 3.31 -10.85
N PRO A 87 -2.28 3.88 -11.48
CA PRO A 87 -2.10 4.43 -12.82
C PRO A 87 -1.07 5.56 -12.80
N ALA A 88 -0.08 5.49 -13.70
CA ALA A 88 0.99 6.50 -13.73
C ALA A 88 0.47 7.92 -14.02
N LYS A 89 -0.69 8.02 -14.66
CA LYS A 89 -1.37 9.30 -14.96
C LYS A 89 -2.38 9.73 -13.90
N SER A 90 -2.38 9.11 -12.71
CA SER A 90 -3.18 9.61 -11.58
C SER A 90 -2.78 11.05 -11.26
N MET A 91 -3.79 11.87 -10.91
CA MET A 91 -3.54 13.23 -10.45
C MET A 91 -2.91 13.20 -9.07
N ALA A 92 -1.89 14.01 -8.87
CA ALA A 92 -1.30 14.25 -7.56
C ALA A 92 -2.27 15.08 -6.71
N GLU A 93 -2.26 14.85 -5.40
CA GLU A 93 -2.88 15.77 -4.46
C GLU A 93 -1.95 16.98 -4.29
N VAL A 94 -2.39 18.13 -4.78
CA VAL A 94 -1.63 19.38 -4.75
C VAL A 94 -2.34 20.41 -3.86
N ALA A 95 -1.60 21.37 -3.31
CA ALA A 95 -2.20 22.48 -2.58
C ALA A 95 -3.08 23.35 -3.53
N GLU A 96 -4.03 24.10 -2.95
CA GLU A 96 -4.99 24.91 -3.74
C GLU A 96 -4.34 25.95 -4.66
N ASP A 97 -3.10 26.35 -4.37
CA ASP A 97 -2.31 27.33 -5.12
C ASP A 97 -1.29 26.71 -6.08
N GLU A 98 -1.24 25.38 -6.16
CA GLU A 98 -0.37 24.65 -7.07
C GLU A 98 -1.11 24.19 -8.35
N ASP A 99 -0.39 24.15 -9.47
CA ASP A 99 -0.94 23.62 -10.71
C ASP A 99 -1.17 22.11 -10.62
N ALA A 100 -2.32 21.67 -11.12
CA ALA A 100 -2.65 20.27 -11.19
C ALA A 100 -1.61 19.50 -12.04
N ARG A 101 -1.04 18.44 -11.48
CA ARG A 101 -0.03 17.61 -12.16
C ARG A 101 -0.32 16.13 -12.01
N ARG A 102 0.25 15.33 -12.89
CA ARG A 102 0.19 13.87 -12.76
C ARG A 102 1.30 13.40 -11.82
N VAL A 103 1.03 12.33 -11.08
CA VAL A 103 2.04 11.72 -10.21
C VAL A 103 3.31 11.34 -10.98
N SER A 104 3.17 10.80 -12.22
CA SER A 104 4.33 10.47 -13.06
C SER A 104 5.22 11.67 -13.43
N ASP A 105 4.63 12.86 -13.51
CA ASP A 105 5.32 14.07 -14.00
C ASP A 105 6.17 14.72 -12.90
N SER A 106 5.93 14.32 -11.63
CA SER A 106 6.72 14.77 -10.48
C SER A 106 8.11 14.15 -10.38
N TYR A 107 8.36 13.07 -11.16
CA TYR A 107 9.70 12.50 -11.26
C TYR A 107 10.52 13.25 -12.32
N THR A 108 11.47 14.06 -11.89
CA THR A 108 12.28 14.90 -12.78
C THR A 108 13.76 14.73 -12.52
N GLY A 109 14.55 14.56 -13.60
CA GLY A 109 16.01 14.64 -13.52
C GLY A 109 16.71 13.60 -12.64
N GLY A 110 16.02 12.53 -12.25
CA GLY A 110 16.55 11.52 -11.32
C GLY A 110 16.28 11.83 -9.85
N ASP A 111 15.64 12.97 -9.52
CA ASP A 111 15.13 13.26 -8.18
C ASP A 111 13.73 12.68 -8.02
N ALA A 112 13.60 11.84 -7.00
CA ALA A 112 12.36 11.15 -6.66
C ALA A 112 11.56 11.84 -5.54
N SER A 113 12.08 12.89 -4.93
CA SER A 113 11.51 13.44 -3.70
C SER A 113 10.06 13.90 -3.87
N ALA A 114 9.78 14.71 -4.91
CA ALA A 114 8.42 15.17 -5.19
C ALA A 114 7.50 14.02 -5.62
N PHE A 115 8.01 13.09 -6.42
CA PHE A 115 7.28 11.91 -6.85
C PHE A 115 6.87 11.01 -5.67
N VAL A 116 7.78 10.78 -4.72
CA VAL A 116 7.48 10.01 -3.50
C VAL A 116 6.44 10.74 -2.66
N ALA A 117 6.59 12.05 -2.46
CA ALA A 117 5.62 12.85 -1.70
C ALA A 117 4.22 12.81 -2.30
N ASP A 118 4.10 12.87 -3.64
CA ASP A 118 2.81 12.76 -4.32
C ASP A 118 2.16 11.38 -4.15
N VAL A 119 2.96 10.29 -4.17
CA VAL A 119 2.44 8.94 -3.90
C VAL A 119 2.04 8.78 -2.44
N GLU A 120 2.83 9.31 -1.50
CA GLU A 120 2.51 9.31 -0.07
C GLU A 120 1.22 10.07 0.22
N GLY A 121 1.06 11.26 -0.36
CA GLY A 121 -0.16 12.07 -0.23
C GLY A 121 -1.38 11.34 -0.80
N LEU A 122 -1.28 10.79 -2.01
CA LEU A 122 -2.39 10.10 -2.67
C LEU A 122 -2.89 8.86 -1.90
N LEU A 123 -2.00 8.17 -1.19
CA LEU A 123 -2.33 6.92 -0.49
C LEU A 123 -2.40 7.06 1.03
N ASP A 124 -2.06 8.21 1.59
CA ASP A 124 -1.91 8.44 3.03
C ASP A 124 -1.01 7.40 3.71
N VAL A 125 0.16 7.15 3.12
CA VAL A 125 1.15 6.19 3.61
C VAL A 125 2.54 6.82 3.65
N SER A 126 3.42 6.32 4.53
CA SER A 126 4.84 6.69 4.52
C SER A 126 5.67 5.62 3.83
N ILE A 127 6.45 6.02 2.84
CA ILE A 127 7.32 5.15 2.04
C ILE A 127 8.73 5.12 2.66
N SER A 128 9.16 3.95 3.10
CA SER A 128 10.46 3.76 3.74
C SER A 128 11.59 3.48 2.74
N THR A 129 11.26 2.94 1.57
CA THR A 129 12.25 2.49 0.58
C THR A 129 11.73 2.73 -0.83
N VAL A 130 12.59 3.20 -1.72
CA VAL A 130 12.23 3.54 -3.10
C VAL A 130 13.13 2.79 -4.07
N GLY A 131 12.53 2.14 -5.06
CA GLY A 131 13.21 1.53 -6.20
C GLY A 131 12.70 2.15 -7.50
N ILE A 132 13.55 2.91 -8.19
CA ILE A 132 13.25 3.42 -9.53
C ILE A 132 14.11 2.67 -10.52
N LEU A 133 13.48 1.76 -11.24
CA LEU A 133 14.17 0.73 -11.99
C LEU A 133 13.96 0.84 -13.48
N LYS A 134 15.03 0.62 -14.25
CA LYS A 134 15.01 0.46 -15.69
C LYS A 134 14.83 -1.03 -16.04
N ARG A 135 14.67 -1.29 -17.34
CA ARG A 135 14.47 -2.65 -17.86
C ARG A 135 15.51 -3.66 -17.36
N ALA A 136 16.79 -3.32 -17.38
CA ALA A 136 17.86 -4.23 -16.97
C ALA A 136 17.77 -4.59 -15.48
N ASP A 137 17.55 -3.56 -14.64
CA ASP A 137 17.42 -3.73 -13.19
C ASP A 137 16.20 -4.57 -12.81
N LEU A 138 15.08 -4.40 -13.56
CA LEU A 138 13.88 -5.20 -13.36
C LEU A 138 14.06 -6.66 -13.75
N ILE A 139 14.81 -6.94 -14.82
CA ILE A 139 15.15 -8.32 -15.21
C ILE A 139 15.97 -8.97 -14.10
N GLU A 140 17.01 -8.28 -13.58
CA GLU A 140 17.80 -8.79 -12.46
C GLU A 140 16.95 -8.99 -11.19
N LEU A 141 16.04 -8.06 -10.89
CA LEU A 141 15.17 -8.13 -9.73
C LEU A 141 14.21 -9.33 -9.80
N PHE A 142 13.67 -9.62 -11.00
CA PHE A 142 12.69 -10.68 -11.22
C PHE A 142 13.33 -12.04 -11.55
N ASP A 143 14.64 -12.10 -11.78
CA ASP A 143 15.36 -13.35 -12.11
C ASP A 143 15.08 -14.51 -11.16
N PRO A 144 15.01 -14.29 -9.81
CA PRO A 144 14.69 -15.38 -8.88
C PRO A 144 13.30 -16.00 -9.06
N ILE A 145 12.37 -15.30 -9.73
CA ILE A 145 11.00 -15.80 -9.98
C ILE A 145 11.01 -16.81 -11.12
N GLY A 146 11.89 -16.61 -12.12
CA GLY A 146 11.98 -17.43 -13.31
C GLY A 146 10.80 -17.25 -14.28
N PRO A 147 10.61 -18.21 -15.20
CA PRO A 147 9.48 -18.18 -16.14
C PRO A 147 8.13 -18.24 -15.42
N ALA A 148 7.17 -17.44 -15.89
CA ALA A 148 5.85 -17.35 -15.27
C ALA A 148 4.73 -17.53 -16.30
N GLU A 149 3.61 -18.09 -15.88
CA GLU A 149 2.42 -18.19 -16.70
C GLU A 149 1.63 -16.88 -16.62
N ILE A 150 1.52 -16.20 -17.76
CA ILE A 150 0.73 -14.97 -17.90
C ILE A 150 -0.55 -15.22 -18.70
N LEU A 151 -1.63 -14.55 -18.32
CA LEU A 151 -2.88 -14.49 -19.06
C LEU A 151 -3.14 -13.06 -19.51
N LEU A 152 -3.17 -12.84 -20.82
CA LEU A 152 -3.42 -11.54 -21.43
C LEU A 152 -4.80 -11.51 -22.11
N ASP A 153 -5.54 -10.44 -21.93
CA ASP A 153 -6.85 -10.19 -22.53
C ASP A 153 -6.76 -9.60 -23.93
N SER A 154 -5.59 -9.06 -24.30
CA SER A 154 -5.30 -8.49 -25.61
C SER A 154 -3.81 -8.59 -25.94
N ASP A 155 -3.46 -8.36 -27.23
CA ASP A 155 -2.08 -8.31 -27.67
C ASP A 155 -1.37 -7.13 -27.02
N VAL A 156 -0.21 -7.38 -26.42
CA VAL A 156 0.67 -6.33 -25.90
C VAL A 156 1.63 -5.87 -26.98
N ARG A 157 1.60 -4.60 -27.28
CA ARG A 157 2.48 -4.00 -28.30
C ARG A 157 3.25 -2.84 -27.68
N ASN A 158 4.45 -2.61 -28.16
CA ASN A 158 5.29 -1.46 -27.82
C ASN A 158 5.51 -0.61 -29.06
N THR A 159 5.48 0.72 -28.90
CA THR A 159 5.89 1.65 -29.97
C THR A 159 7.38 1.88 -29.85
N GLU A 160 8.11 1.50 -30.89
CA GLU A 160 9.55 1.72 -30.99
C GLU A 160 9.86 3.19 -31.29
N PRO A 161 11.10 3.67 -31.09
CA PRO A 161 11.47 5.06 -31.32
C PRO A 161 11.22 5.58 -32.74
N ASP A 162 11.20 4.69 -33.74
CA ASP A 162 10.88 5.00 -35.14
C ASP A 162 9.36 5.06 -35.41
N GLY A 163 8.53 4.86 -34.39
CA GLY A 163 7.07 4.81 -34.49
C GLY A 163 6.50 3.45 -34.90
N ALA A 164 7.33 2.47 -35.21
CA ALA A 164 6.88 1.12 -35.53
C ALA A 164 6.27 0.43 -34.29
N GLN A 165 5.24 -0.38 -34.50
CA GLN A 165 4.65 -1.17 -33.44
C GLN A 165 5.20 -2.62 -33.47
N ARG A 166 5.83 -3.03 -32.36
CA ARG A 166 6.31 -4.39 -32.15
C ARG A 166 5.39 -5.14 -31.18
N THR A 167 4.94 -6.34 -31.56
CA THR A 167 4.24 -7.20 -30.61
C THR A 167 5.23 -7.78 -29.58
N VAL A 168 4.98 -7.53 -28.33
CA VAL A 168 5.75 -8.01 -27.16
C VAL A 168 5.21 -9.37 -26.73
N ALA A 169 3.89 -9.48 -26.58
CA ALA A 169 3.20 -10.71 -26.22
C ALA A 169 1.83 -10.75 -26.90
N LYS A 170 1.34 -11.96 -27.17
CA LYS A 170 0.02 -12.17 -27.78
C LYS A 170 -1.03 -12.45 -26.72
N ILE A 171 -2.28 -12.15 -27.07
CA ILE A 171 -3.46 -12.52 -26.29
C ILE A 171 -3.46 -14.01 -25.93
N GLY A 172 -3.96 -14.32 -24.74
CA GLY A 172 -4.14 -15.67 -24.26
C GLY A 172 -3.18 -16.04 -23.14
N ARG A 173 -3.12 -17.32 -22.84
CA ARG A 173 -2.28 -17.90 -21.79
C ARG A 173 -0.97 -18.40 -22.38
N ALA A 174 0.14 -17.99 -21.78
CA ALA A 174 1.47 -18.40 -22.17
C ALA A 174 2.44 -18.43 -21.00
N THR A 175 3.37 -19.38 -21.01
CA THR A 175 4.54 -19.30 -20.12
C THR A 175 5.59 -18.44 -20.82
N VAL A 176 6.06 -17.41 -20.13
CA VAL A 176 7.02 -16.45 -20.66
C VAL A 176 8.23 -16.31 -19.75
N GLU A 177 9.35 -15.99 -20.32
CA GLU A 177 10.59 -15.71 -19.58
C GLU A 177 10.52 -14.36 -18.87
N THR A 178 11.33 -14.18 -17.82
CA THR A 178 11.45 -12.95 -17.02
C THR A 178 11.60 -11.70 -17.88
N ALA A 179 12.42 -11.73 -18.91
CA ALA A 179 12.60 -10.60 -19.83
C ALA A 179 11.30 -10.20 -20.55
N THR A 180 10.48 -11.18 -20.93
CA THR A 180 9.18 -10.92 -21.57
C THR A 180 8.18 -10.37 -20.58
N LEU A 181 8.16 -10.86 -19.31
CA LEU A 181 7.34 -10.25 -18.25
C LEU A 181 7.66 -8.76 -18.05
N VAL A 182 8.94 -8.45 -18.00
CA VAL A 182 9.41 -7.05 -17.89
C VAL A 182 9.02 -6.26 -19.12
N ASP A 183 9.16 -6.80 -20.33
CA ASP A 183 8.76 -6.12 -21.56
C ASP A 183 7.25 -5.85 -21.61
N VAL A 184 6.41 -6.77 -21.12
CA VAL A 184 4.96 -6.53 -20.97
C VAL A 184 4.66 -5.43 -19.95
N LEU A 185 5.37 -5.42 -18.80
CA LEU A 185 5.20 -4.40 -17.76
C LEU A 185 5.56 -3.00 -18.28
N LEU A 186 6.59 -2.89 -19.09
CA LEU A 186 7.10 -1.63 -19.63
C LEU A 186 6.43 -1.21 -20.94
N ALA A 187 5.73 -2.12 -21.63
CA ALA A 187 5.15 -1.87 -22.94
C ALA A 187 4.27 -0.62 -22.93
N ARG A 188 4.48 0.23 -23.92
CA ARG A 188 3.70 1.46 -24.13
C ARG A 188 3.42 1.65 -25.60
N ARG A 189 2.15 1.81 -25.93
CA ARG A 189 1.69 2.19 -27.25
C ARG A 189 1.20 3.62 -27.23
N THR A 190 1.57 4.41 -28.23
CA THR A 190 1.27 5.85 -28.27
C THR A 190 -0.25 6.13 -28.23
N ASP A 191 -1.04 5.24 -28.84
CA ASP A 191 -2.50 5.35 -28.96
C ASP A 191 -3.26 4.50 -27.92
N GLN A 192 -2.54 3.93 -26.93
CA GLN A 192 -3.14 3.04 -25.94
C GLN A 192 -3.87 3.81 -24.85
N VAL A 193 -5.08 3.37 -24.54
CA VAL A 193 -5.81 3.82 -23.36
C VAL A 193 -5.09 3.35 -22.11
N GLU A 194 -4.96 4.24 -21.11
CA GLU A 194 -4.25 3.92 -19.87
C GLU A 194 -4.84 2.69 -19.15
N ALA A 195 -6.16 2.50 -19.25
CA ALA A 195 -6.83 1.35 -18.65
C ALA A 195 -6.34 0.01 -19.20
N ASP A 196 -6.11 -0.10 -20.53
CA ASP A 196 -5.61 -1.34 -21.14
C ASP A 196 -4.20 -1.65 -20.69
N ARG A 197 -3.37 -0.62 -20.61
CA ARG A 197 -2.01 -0.73 -20.11
C ARG A 197 -1.98 -1.18 -18.65
N PHE A 198 -2.84 -0.60 -17.83
CA PHE A 198 -2.98 -0.92 -16.42
C PHE A 198 -3.43 -2.38 -16.23
N ASN A 199 -4.30 -2.91 -17.10
CA ASN A 199 -4.68 -4.31 -17.12
C ASN A 199 -3.52 -5.24 -17.45
N HIS A 200 -2.67 -4.88 -18.44
CA HIS A 200 -1.48 -5.65 -18.76
C HIS A 200 -0.49 -5.70 -17.58
N GLN A 201 -0.28 -4.57 -16.88
CA GLN A 201 0.54 -4.52 -15.67
C GLN A 201 -0.01 -5.43 -14.57
N LYS A 202 -1.33 -5.42 -14.36
CA LYS A 202 -1.99 -6.34 -13.42
C LYS A 202 -1.75 -7.80 -13.78
N SER A 203 -1.84 -8.15 -15.07
CA SER A 203 -1.60 -9.52 -15.54
C SER A 203 -0.19 -9.98 -15.22
N VAL A 204 0.83 -9.12 -15.40
CA VAL A 204 2.23 -9.41 -15.02
C VAL A 204 2.35 -9.62 -13.52
N LEU A 205 1.85 -8.71 -12.70
CA LEU A 205 1.96 -8.81 -11.25
C LEU A 205 1.20 -10.03 -10.70
N THR A 206 0.07 -10.36 -11.31
CA THR A 206 -0.70 -11.57 -10.97
C THR A 206 0.08 -12.84 -11.37
N ALA A 207 0.74 -12.85 -12.53
CA ALA A 207 1.60 -13.96 -12.94
C ALA A 207 2.76 -14.16 -11.96
N ILE A 208 3.40 -13.07 -11.52
CA ILE A 208 4.43 -13.09 -10.48
C ILE A 208 3.88 -13.67 -9.18
N ALA A 209 2.76 -13.16 -8.69
CA ALA A 209 2.14 -13.64 -7.44
C ALA A 209 1.78 -15.13 -7.50
N ASN A 210 1.24 -15.59 -8.64
CA ASN A 210 0.90 -17.00 -8.85
C ASN A 210 2.15 -17.91 -8.89
N THR A 211 3.22 -17.45 -9.53
CA THR A 211 4.50 -18.19 -9.61
C THR A 211 5.17 -18.27 -8.24
N VAL A 212 5.17 -17.20 -7.48
CA VAL A 212 5.67 -17.16 -6.11
C VAL A 212 4.84 -18.07 -5.18
N GLY A 213 3.52 -18.10 -5.35
CA GLY A 213 2.63 -18.94 -4.57
C GLY A 213 2.72 -18.70 -3.06
N LEU A 214 3.16 -19.70 -2.30
CA LEU A 214 3.38 -19.58 -0.85
C LEU A 214 4.71 -18.95 -0.47
N GLY A 215 5.55 -18.64 -1.44
CA GLY A 215 6.87 -18.03 -1.28
C GLY A 215 8.00 -18.86 -1.88
N LEU A 216 8.97 -18.18 -2.46
CA LEU A 216 10.18 -18.79 -3.00
C LEU A 216 11.16 -19.09 -1.86
N LYS A 217 11.86 -20.19 -1.97
CA LYS A 217 12.97 -20.52 -1.08
C LYS A 217 14.25 -19.84 -1.61
N LEU A 218 14.59 -18.74 -1.01
CA LEU A 218 15.82 -18.01 -1.34
C LEU A 218 16.99 -18.47 -0.47
N GLU A 219 18.21 -18.41 -1.02
CA GLU A 219 19.45 -18.65 -0.27
C GLU A 219 20.35 -17.40 -0.36
N PRO A 220 20.73 -16.80 0.78
CA PRO A 220 20.39 -17.18 2.16
C PRO A 220 18.91 -16.92 2.49
N ALA A 221 18.39 -17.61 3.49
CA ALA A 221 17.00 -17.46 3.93
C ALA A 221 16.73 -16.02 4.42
N VAL A 222 15.60 -15.46 3.99
CA VAL A 222 15.21 -14.09 4.33
C VAL A 222 14.68 -14.02 5.75
N SER A 223 15.22 -13.07 6.55
CA SER A 223 14.79 -12.82 7.93
C SER A 223 13.60 -11.85 7.98
N THR A 224 12.70 -12.07 8.94
CA THR A 224 11.64 -11.12 9.29
C THR A 224 11.96 -10.29 10.54
N ALA A 225 13.09 -10.61 11.21
CA ALA A 225 13.47 -9.98 12.48
C ALA A 225 13.91 -8.53 12.33
N GLU A 226 14.43 -8.17 11.16
CA GLU A 226 14.94 -6.83 10.86
C GLU A 226 14.11 -6.17 9.76
N SER A 227 13.92 -4.86 9.86
CA SER A 227 13.32 -4.08 8.77
C SER A 227 14.27 -4.05 7.58
N PRO A 228 13.79 -4.25 6.35
CA PRO A 228 14.64 -4.16 5.17
C PRO A 228 15.19 -2.74 5.01
N THR A 229 16.46 -2.62 4.66
CA THR A 229 17.18 -1.34 4.54
C THR A 229 17.30 -0.84 3.11
N ASP A 230 17.06 -1.72 2.14
CA ASP A 230 17.15 -1.41 0.70
C ASP A 230 16.02 -2.09 -0.06
N PHE A 231 15.80 -1.65 -1.31
CA PHE A 231 14.70 -2.13 -2.13
C PHE A 231 14.82 -3.61 -2.51
N LYS A 232 16.03 -4.11 -2.72
CA LYS A 232 16.28 -5.53 -3.03
C LYS A 232 15.86 -6.43 -1.87
N SER A 233 16.18 -6.05 -0.63
CA SER A 233 15.75 -6.76 0.58
C SER A 233 14.22 -6.74 0.75
N VAL A 234 13.56 -5.60 0.44
CA VAL A 234 12.09 -5.52 0.41
C VAL A 234 11.52 -6.54 -0.57
N PHE A 235 12.05 -6.56 -1.80
CA PHE A 235 11.54 -7.45 -2.84
C PHE A 235 11.81 -8.92 -2.52
N GLN A 236 12.98 -9.26 -2.00
CA GLN A 236 13.29 -10.62 -1.54
C GLN A 236 12.31 -11.08 -0.44
N ARG A 237 12.00 -10.21 0.52
CA ARG A 237 11.03 -10.51 1.57
C ARG A 237 9.62 -10.69 1.01
N LEU A 238 9.24 -9.90 0.01
CA LEU A 238 7.96 -10.01 -0.69
C LEU A 238 7.82 -11.36 -1.38
N ILE A 239 8.80 -11.77 -2.20
CA ILE A 239 8.73 -13.02 -2.97
C ILE A 239 9.00 -14.27 -2.15
N SER A 240 9.42 -14.13 -0.90
CA SER A 240 9.61 -15.25 0.04
C SER A 240 8.32 -15.66 0.77
N GLY A 241 7.19 -15.03 0.47
CA GLY A 241 5.88 -15.35 1.02
C GLY A 241 4.75 -15.05 0.03
N PRO A 242 3.49 -15.29 0.41
CA PRO A 242 2.35 -15.07 -0.48
C PRO A 242 2.18 -13.60 -0.83
N ILE A 243 1.86 -13.33 -2.10
CA ILE A 243 1.68 -11.98 -2.63
C ILE A 243 0.22 -11.77 -3.00
N GLN A 244 -0.36 -10.67 -2.54
CA GLN A 244 -1.64 -10.16 -3.00
C GLN A 244 -1.41 -9.02 -3.99
N VAL A 245 -2.22 -8.96 -5.05
CA VAL A 245 -2.14 -7.91 -6.07
C VAL A 245 -3.45 -7.13 -6.11
N TRP A 246 -3.35 -5.83 -5.92
CA TRP A 246 -4.47 -4.91 -5.98
C TRP A 246 -4.20 -3.80 -6.99
N GLN A 247 -5.28 -3.23 -7.53
CA GLN A 247 -5.21 -2.04 -8.36
C GLN A 247 -5.95 -0.92 -7.66
N PHE A 248 -5.34 0.26 -7.65
CA PHE A 248 -6.00 1.45 -7.16
C PHE A 248 -7.15 1.83 -8.10
N ALA A 249 -8.35 2.01 -7.54
CA ALA A 249 -9.50 2.42 -8.32
C ALA A 249 -9.35 3.90 -8.70
N ALA A 250 -9.23 4.17 -9.99
CA ALA A 250 -9.17 5.53 -10.52
C ALA A 250 -10.35 5.78 -11.46
N SER A 251 -10.97 6.94 -11.34
CA SER A 251 -11.96 7.43 -12.28
C SER A 251 -11.30 8.32 -13.33
N ALA A 252 -11.74 8.24 -14.57
CA ALA A 252 -11.28 9.16 -15.61
C ALA A 252 -11.79 10.58 -15.31
N VAL A 253 -10.88 11.55 -15.34
CA VAL A 253 -11.24 12.97 -15.32
C VAL A 253 -11.55 13.40 -16.77
N PRO A 254 -12.70 14.03 -17.04
CA PRO A 254 -13.02 14.52 -18.38
C PRO A 254 -11.96 15.51 -18.89
N ALA A 255 -11.60 15.40 -20.16
CA ALA A 255 -10.71 16.37 -20.79
C ALA A 255 -11.42 17.73 -20.87
N GLY A 256 -11.00 18.69 -20.07
CA GLY A 256 -11.61 20.03 -19.98
C GLY A 256 -11.71 20.57 -18.56
N ASP A 257 -11.51 19.75 -17.56
CA ASP A 257 -11.53 20.13 -16.14
C ASP A 257 -10.10 20.24 -15.56
N LEU A 258 -9.08 20.34 -16.45
CA LEU A 258 -7.65 20.48 -16.09
C LEU A 258 -7.13 21.83 -16.58
#